data_1702269f14c7f8c6b6646e6856f47489
#
_entry.id   1702269f14c7f8c6b6646e6856f47489
#
_cell.length_a   1.000
_cell.length_b   1.000
_cell.length_c   1.000
_cell.angle_alpha   90.00
_cell.angle_beta   90.00
_cell.angle_gamma   90.00
#
_symmetry.space_group_name_H-M   'P 1'
#
loop_
_entity.id
_entity.type
_entity.pdbx_description
1 polymer ?
#
loop_
_entity_poly.entity_id
_entity_poly.type
_entity_poly.pdbx_seq_one_letter_code
_entity_poly.pdbx_strand_id
1 'polypeptide(L)'
;MCIRDSVWVAYTLTDDNELVIKYQATTNKLTIVNLTNHGFFSIQGIGNPTPTIDNIICEVNADFYLPIDETSIPTGEILKVEGTPFDFRKPKPIGQDINADNEQIKNGSGYDHNYVLNKKEEGELSFAARIKDPVSCRTMEVYTTEPGLQMYTGNFLEGIKGQHGATFPRRSAVCFEAQHFPDSPNRSYFPSVRLKPRETY
;
A
#
# COMPACT_ATOMS: atom_id res chain seq x y z
N MET A 1 34.51 1.88 8.39
CA MET A 1 33.75 0.96 9.26
C MET A 1 32.33 0.91 8.71
N CYS A 2 31.92 -0.25 8.17
CA CYS A 2 30.60 -0.38 7.53
C CYS A 2 29.50 -0.49 8.59
N ILE A 3 28.31 0.04 8.29
CA ILE A 3 27.08 -0.26 9.02
C ILE A 3 26.70 -1.69 8.66
N ARG A 4 26.25 -2.47 9.64
CA ARG A 4 25.69 -3.79 9.42
C ARG A 4 24.27 -3.80 9.97
N ASP A 5 23.33 -3.88 9.07
CA ASP A 5 21.92 -4.09 9.38
C ASP A 5 21.58 -5.54 9.13
N SER A 6 20.70 -6.10 9.95
CA SER A 6 20.15 -7.43 9.77
C SER A 6 18.63 -7.32 9.76
N VAL A 7 18.00 -7.92 8.75
CA VAL A 7 16.55 -7.91 8.55
C VAL A 7 16.05 -9.35 8.49
N TRP A 8 14.98 -9.63 9.19
CA TRP A 8 14.21 -10.87 9.10
C TRP A 8 12.80 -10.55 8.65
N VAL A 9 12.32 -11.34 7.70
CA VAL A 9 10.92 -11.28 7.25
C VAL A 9 10.35 -12.68 7.36
N ALA A 10 9.27 -12.83 8.11
CA ALA A 10 8.57 -14.09 8.28
C ALA A 10 7.19 -14.02 7.65
N TYR A 11 6.89 -14.96 6.78
CA TYR A 11 5.58 -15.18 6.18
C TYR A 11 4.95 -16.41 6.79
N THR A 12 3.74 -16.26 7.31
CA THR A 12 2.98 -17.38 7.91
C THR A 12 1.59 -17.41 7.28
N LEU A 13 1.23 -18.53 6.69
CA LEU A 13 -0.15 -18.81 6.29
C LEU A 13 -0.81 -19.60 7.41
N THR A 14 -1.91 -19.06 7.95
CA THR A 14 -2.66 -19.69 9.05
C THR A 14 -3.80 -20.56 8.51
N ASP A 15 -4.34 -21.41 9.37
CA ASP A 15 -5.54 -22.23 9.05
C ASP A 15 -6.81 -21.37 8.93
N ASP A 16 -6.77 -20.13 9.41
CA ASP A 16 -7.87 -19.15 9.31
C ASP A 16 -7.80 -18.31 8.03
N ASN A 17 -6.99 -18.72 7.03
CA ASN A 17 -6.77 -18.01 5.76
C ASN A 17 -6.13 -16.63 5.93
N GLU A 18 -5.29 -16.44 6.92
CA GLU A 18 -4.51 -15.23 7.10
C GLU A 18 -3.09 -15.39 6.57
N LEU A 19 -2.62 -14.40 5.82
CA LEU A 19 -1.20 -14.24 5.50
C LEU A 19 -0.60 -13.22 6.47
N VAL A 20 0.10 -13.73 7.49
CA VAL A 20 0.79 -12.90 8.49
C VAL A 20 2.22 -12.61 8.01
N ILE A 21 2.58 -11.34 7.91
CA ILE A 21 3.92 -10.90 7.53
C ILE A 21 4.52 -10.15 8.72
N LYS A 22 5.63 -10.66 9.25
CA LYS A 22 6.34 -10.03 10.36
C LYS A 22 7.72 -9.58 9.92
N TYR A 23 8.07 -8.36 10.28
CA TYR A 23 9.37 -7.77 10.03
C TYR A 23 10.11 -7.59 11.35
N GLN A 24 11.41 -7.77 11.31
CA GLN A 24 12.31 -7.44 12.40
C GLN A 24 13.62 -6.96 11.82
N ALA A 25 14.16 -5.87 12.36
CA ALA A 25 15.48 -5.40 11.98
C ALA A 25 16.30 -4.96 13.19
N THR A 26 17.61 -5.16 13.12
CA THR A 26 18.58 -4.67 14.09
C THR A 26 19.77 -4.05 13.37
N THR A 27 20.49 -3.16 14.05
CA THR A 27 21.66 -2.46 13.50
C THR A 27 22.78 -2.32 14.51
N ASN A 28 24.01 -2.14 14.05
CA ASN A 28 25.17 -1.79 14.88
C ASN A 28 25.50 -0.29 14.88
N LYS A 29 24.81 0.52 14.06
CA LYS A 29 24.92 1.99 13.99
C LYS A 29 23.55 2.58 13.64
N LEU A 30 23.37 3.87 13.91
CA LEU A 30 22.19 4.59 13.48
C LEU A 30 21.98 4.40 11.96
N THR A 31 20.80 3.91 11.60
CA THR A 31 20.39 3.67 10.22
C THR A 31 18.92 4.07 10.00
N ILE A 32 18.43 3.87 8.80
CA ILE A 32 17.04 4.10 8.39
C ILE A 32 16.45 2.76 7.98
N VAL A 33 15.27 2.42 8.50
CA VAL A 33 14.51 1.21 8.17
C VAL A 33 13.06 1.59 7.90
N ASN A 34 12.58 1.19 6.72
CA ASN A 34 11.17 1.27 6.36
C ASN A 34 10.85 0.07 5.45
N LEU A 35 10.26 -0.95 6.02
CA LEU A 35 10.01 -2.22 5.35
C LEU A 35 8.54 -2.34 4.97
N THR A 36 8.28 -2.93 3.81
CA THR A 36 6.92 -3.18 3.34
C THR A 36 6.84 -4.49 2.55
N ASN A 37 5.62 -4.92 2.21
CA ASN A 37 5.34 -5.98 1.26
C ASN A 37 4.70 -5.39 0.02
N HIS A 38 5.29 -5.63 -1.15
CA HIS A 38 4.79 -5.15 -2.43
C HIS A 38 4.10 -6.29 -3.22
N GLY A 39 3.24 -7.04 -2.54
CA GLY A 39 2.45 -8.10 -3.17
C GLY A 39 1.35 -7.53 -4.07
N PHE A 40 1.22 -8.08 -5.28
CA PHE A 40 0.16 -7.76 -6.22
C PHE A 40 -1.03 -8.68 -6.00
N PHE A 41 -2.16 -8.14 -5.59
CA PHE A 41 -3.37 -8.90 -5.30
C PHE A 41 -4.41 -8.76 -6.41
N SER A 42 -4.82 -9.89 -6.98
CA SER A 42 -5.92 -10.00 -7.94
C SER A 42 -6.94 -11.01 -7.41
N ILE A 43 -7.87 -10.54 -6.55
CA ILE A 43 -8.85 -11.42 -5.88
C ILE A 43 -9.92 -11.98 -6.83
N GLN A 44 -10.03 -11.42 -8.03
CA GLN A 44 -10.85 -11.98 -9.12
C GLN A 44 -10.24 -13.29 -9.67
N GLY A 45 -8.95 -13.50 -9.44
CA GLY A 45 -8.17 -14.57 -10.04
C GLY A 45 -7.52 -14.14 -11.35
N ILE A 46 -6.61 -14.99 -11.81
CA ILE A 46 -5.89 -14.82 -13.08
C ILE A 46 -6.63 -15.60 -14.15
N GLY A 47 -7.16 -14.90 -15.14
CA GLY A 47 -7.85 -15.47 -16.31
C GLY A 47 -7.11 -15.18 -17.61
N ASN A 48 -7.68 -15.64 -18.71
CA ASN A 48 -7.25 -15.25 -20.05
C ASN A 48 -8.50 -14.84 -20.87
N PRO A 49 -8.77 -13.53 -21.03
CA PRO A 49 -7.96 -12.39 -20.55
C PRO A 49 -7.99 -12.23 -19.03
N THR A 50 -6.90 -11.70 -18.48
CA THR A 50 -6.85 -11.33 -17.05
C THR A 50 -7.72 -10.09 -16.83
N PRO A 51 -8.64 -10.10 -15.85
CA PRO A 51 -9.51 -8.95 -15.58
C PRO A 51 -8.73 -7.78 -14.96
N THR A 52 -9.26 -6.56 -15.11
CA THR A 52 -8.79 -5.38 -14.38
C THR A 52 -9.46 -5.28 -13.02
N ILE A 53 -8.86 -4.49 -12.11
CA ILE A 53 -9.40 -4.26 -10.76
C ILE A 53 -10.47 -3.15 -10.70
N ASP A 54 -10.89 -2.61 -11.85
CA ASP A 54 -11.77 -1.43 -11.89
C ASP A 54 -13.10 -1.65 -11.15
N ASN A 55 -13.65 -2.87 -11.19
CA ASN A 55 -14.92 -3.22 -10.52
C ASN A 55 -14.74 -3.70 -9.07
N ILE A 56 -13.52 -3.84 -8.59
CA ILE A 56 -13.24 -4.23 -7.21
C ILE A 56 -13.66 -3.10 -6.28
N ILE A 57 -14.50 -3.43 -5.30
CA ILE A 57 -14.92 -2.48 -4.28
C ILE A 57 -13.78 -2.36 -3.26
N CYS A 58 -13.35 -1.13 -3.01
CA CYS A 58 -12.28 -0.81 -2.07
C CYS A 58 -12.76 0.12 -0.96
N GLU A 59 -12.27 -0.10 0.24
CA GLU A 59 -12.43 0.74 1.42
C GLU A 59 -11.05 0.95 2.05
N VAL A 60 -10.74 2.18 2.49
CA VAL A 60 -9.49 2.53 3.19
C VAL A 60 -9.82 3.35 4.43
N ASN A 61 -9.30 2.93 5.57
CA ASN A 61 -9.52 3.60 6.86
C ASN A 61 -8.52 4.75 7.05
N ALA A 62 -8.70 5.82 6.27
CA ALA A 62 -7.83 6.99 6.31
C ALA A 62 -8.62 8.27 5.97
N ASP A 63 -8.39 9.34 6.73
CA ASP A 63 -8.95 10.67 6.46
C ASP A 63 -7.99 11.55 5.64
N PHE A 64 -6.73 11.13 5.50
CA PHE A 64 -5.68 11.88 4.83
C PHE A 64 -4.82 10.98 3.94
N TYR A 65 -4.15 11.61 2.96
CA TYR A 65 -3.15 10.99 2.11
C TYR A 65 -1.98 11.95 1.86
N LEU A 66 -0.87 11.42 1.36
CA LEU A 66 0.31 12.20 0.99
C LEU A 66 0.25 12.48 -0.52
N PRO A 67 0.15 13.76 -0.95
CA PRO A 67 0.25 14.11 -2.36
C PRO A 67 1.68 13.93 -2.87
N ILE A 68 1.80 13.62 -4.16
CA ILE A 68 3.05 13.42 -4.86
C ILE A 68 3.26 14.45 -5.97
N ASP A 69 4.51 14.73 -6.30
CA ASP A 69 4.88 15.51 -7.47
C ASP A 69 4.87 14.67 -8.76
N GLU A 70 5.24 15.27 -9.88
CA GLU A 70 5.31 14.58 -11.18
C GLU A 70 6.37 13.47 -11.26
N THR A 71 7.27 13.39 -10.29
CA THR A 71 8.27 12.31 -10.15
C THR A 71 7.83 11.21 -9.17
N SER A 72 6.57 11.26 -8.70
CA SER A 72 5.98 10.34 -7.72
C SER A 72 6.61 10.41 -6.32
N ILE A 73 7.25 11.52 -5.98
CA ILE A 73 7.82 11.77 -4.65
C ILE A 73 6.83 12.58 -3.80
N PRO A 74 6.60 12.23 -2.52
CA PRO A 74 5.73 13.02 -1.64
C PRO A 74 6.18 14.47 -1.52
N THR A 75 5.24 15.41 -1.70
CA THR A 75 5.52 16.86 -1.58
C THR A 75 5.85 17.28 -0.14
N GLY A 76 5.45 16.47 0.82
CA GLY A 76 5.52 16.73 2.25
C GLY A 76 4.20 17.22 2.85
N GLU A 77 3.22 17.56 2.05
CA GLU A 77 1.89 17.90 2.52
C GLU A 77 1.13 16.67 2.99
N ILE A 78 0.11 16.90 3.80
CA ILE A 78 -0.88 15.89 4.23
C ILE A 78 -2.25 16.46 3.89
N LEU A 79 -2.92 15.89 2.91
CA LEU A 79 -4.18 16.38 2.38
C LEU A 79 -5.35 15.48 2.81
N LYS A 80 -6.52 16.10 3.00
CA LYS A 80 -7.76 15.34 3.27
C LYS A 80 -8.18 14.55 2.03
N VAL A 81 -8.69 13.34 2.26
CA VAL A 81 -9.30 12.54 1.19
C VAL A 81 -10.69 13.06 0.81
N GLU A 82 -11.37 13.75 1.73
CA GLU A 82 -12.74 14.23 1.57
C GLU A 82 -12.93 15.10 0.32
N GLY A 83 -13.90 14.72 -0.53
CA GLY A 83 -14.19 15.44 -1.77
C GLY A 83 -13.17 15.24 -2.89
N THR A 84 -12.26 14.28 -2.75
CA THR A 84 -11.24 13.95 -3.75
C THR A 84 -11.47 12.54 -4.32
N PRO A 85 -10.82 12.17 -5.44
CA PRO A 85 -10.81 10.79 -5.94
C PRO A 85 -10.29 9.76 -4.93
N PHE A 86 -9.48 10.19 -3.96
CA PHE A 86 -8.85 9.37 -2.92
C PHE A 86 -9.78 9.01 -1.74
N ASP A 87 -11.03 9.50 -1.72
CA ASP A 87 -11.96 9.20 -0.64
C ASP A 87 -12.53 7.78 -0.75
N PHE A 88 -11.87 6.82 -0.10
CA PHE A 88 -12.31 5.45 0.06
C PHE A 88 -12.83 5.13 1.47
N ARG A 89 -13.17 6.14 2.28
CA ARG A 89 -13.78 5.92 3.61
C ARG A 89 -15.14 5.25 3.53
N LYS A 90 -15.82 5.39 2.39
CA LYS A 90 -17.00 4.59 2.02
C LYS A 90 -16.61 3.67 0.88
N PRO A 91 -16.99 2.38 0.96
CA PRO A 91 -16.67 1.43 -0.10
C PRO A 91 -17.14 1.91 -1.47
N LYS A 92 -16.22 1.94 -2.46
CA LYS A 92 -16.53 2.28 -3.85
C LYS A 92 -15.66 1.46 -4.83
N PRO A 93 -16.07 1.31 -6.10
CA PRO A 93 -15.23 0.70 -7.12
C PRO A 93 -13.90 1.47 -7.29
N ILE A 94 -12.78 0.74 -7.40
CA ILE A 94 -11.46 1.35 -7.65
C ILE A 94 -11.49 2.16 -8.95
N GLY A 95 -12.14 1.64 -9.99
CA GLY A 95 -12.25 2.30 -11.30
C GLY A 95 -13.12 3.56 -11.32
N GLN A 96 -13.91 3.83 -10.27
CA GLN A 96 -14.87 4.93 -10.28
C GLN A 96 -14.23 6.29 -10.59
N ASP A 97 -13.13 6.60 -9.94
CA ASP A 97 -12.47 7.91 -10.04
C ASP A 97 -11.00 7.81 -10.51
N ILE A 98 -10.55 6.60 -10.92
CA ILE A 98 -9.14 6.34 -11.28
C ILE A 98 -8.67 7.10 -12.52
N ASN A 99 -9.60 7.62 -13.31
CA ASN A 99 -9.34 8.44 -14.50
C ASN A 99 -9.85 9.87 -14.33
N ALA A 100 -10.13 10.32 -13.11
CA ALA A 100 -10.60 11.67 -12.84
C ALA A 100 -9.61 12.72 -13.33
N ASP A 101 -10.11 13.88 -13.76
CA ASP A 101 -9.28 15.05 -14.09
C ASP A 101 -8.78 15.70 -12.80
N ASN A 102 -7.83 15.06 -12.18
CA ASN A 102 -7.21 15.45 -10.92
C ASN A 102 -5.68 15.34 -11.06
N GLU A 103 -4.96 16.32 -10.57
CA GLU A 103 -3.49 16.39 -10.66
C GLU A 103 -2.83 15.15 -10.05
N GLN A 104 -3.27 14.73 -8.88
CA GLN A 104 -2.68 13.60 -8.16
C GLN A 104 -2.95 12.27 -8.89
N ILE A 105 -4.11 12.09 -9.49
CA ILE A 105 -4.39 10.94 -10.36
C ILE A 105 -3.48 10.94 -11.59
N LYS A 106 -3.18 12.12 -12.16
CA LYS A 106 -2.24 12.25 -13.29
C LYS A 106 -0.82 11.91 -12.87
N ASN A 107 -0.34 12.46 -11.74
CA ASN A 107 1.00 12.21 -11.22
C ASN A 107 1.24 10.71 -10.94
N GLY A 108 0.28 10.01 -10.34
CA GLY A 108 0.35 8.56 -10.07
C GLY A 108 -0.04 7.68 -11.27
N SER A 109 -0.50 8.25 -12.39
CA SER A 109 -1.10 7.49 -13.50
C SER A 109 -2.29 6.62 -13.06
N GLY A 110 -2.94 6.96 -11.97
CA GLY A 110 -3.95 6.27 -11.20
C GLY A 110 -3.69 6.45 -9.71
N TYR A 111 -4.04 5.46 -8.89
CA TYR A 111 -3.66 5.49 -7.48
C TYR A 111 -2.25 4.93 -7.30
N ASP A 112 -1.39 5.69 -6.67
CA ASP A 112 -0.04 5.33 -6.22
C ASP A 112 0.37 6.26 -5.08
N HIS A 113 -0.42 6.24 -4.00
CA HIS A 113 -0.32 7.21 -2.93
C HIS A 113 -0.33 6.54 -1.57
N ASN A 114 0.40 7.14 -0.63
CA ASN A 114 0.39 6.70 0.77
C ASN A 114 -0.78 7.34 1.51
N TYR A 115 -1.66 6.52 2.06
CA TYR A 115 -2.72 6.93 2.97
C TYR A 115 -2.19 7.03 4.40
N VAL A 116 -2.64 8.04 5.14
CA VAL A 116 -2.38 8.21 6.57
C VAL A 116 -3.48 7.47 7.31
N LEU A 117 -3.16 6.31 7.86
CA LEU A 117 -4.14 5.44 8.51
C LEU A 117 -4.69 6.03 9.80
N ASN A 118 -6.00 5.90 9.99
CA ASN A 118 -6.64 6.23 11.25
C ASN A 118 -6.29 5.18 12.30
N LYS A 119 -5.52 5.57 13.32
CA LYS A 119 -5.11 4.71 14.44
C LYS A 119 -5.47 5.36 15.77
N LYS A 120 -5.82 4.54 16.77
CA LYS A 120 -6.05 5.01 18.13
C LYS A 120 -4.73 5.21 18.86
N GLU A 121 -3.79 4.29 18.64
CA GLU A 121 -2.46 4.29 19.27
C GLU A 121 -1.41 3.93 18.22
N GLU A 122 -0.21 4.45 18.40
CA GLU A 122 0.95 4.09 17.57
C GLU A 122 1.28 2.60 17.75
N GLY A 123 1.53 1.90 16.64
CA GLY A 123 1.84 0.47 16.64
C GLY A 123 0.64 -0.47 16.90
N GLU A 124 -0.59 0.06 17.02
CA GLU A 124 -1.80 -0.76 17.12
C GLU A 124 -2.00 -1.59 15.85
N LEU A 125 -2.23 -2.90 16.00
CA LEU A 125 -2.71 -3.71 14.89
C LEU A 125 -4.18 -3.39 14.64
N SER A 126 -4.45 -2.64 13.59
CA SER A 126 -5.79 -2.15 13.28
C SER A 126 -6.14 -2.29 11.81
N PHE A 127 -7.44 -2.27 11.51
CA PHE A 127 -7.96 -2.32 10.15
C PHE A 127 -7.45 -1.13 9.32
N ALA A 128 -6.88 -1.43 8.14
CA ALA A 128 -6.34 -0.45 7.21
C ALA A 128 -7.15 -0.35 5.92
N ALA A 129 -7.44 -1.48 5.28
CA ALA A 129 -8.15 -1.50 4.01
C ALA A 129 -8.92 -2.82 3.81
N ARG A 130 -9.90 -2.77 2.91
CA ARG A 130 -10.64 -3.94 2.44
C ARG A 130 -10.86 -3.84 0.95
N ILE A 131 -10.72 -4.97 0.25
CA ILE A 131 -11.20 -5.11 -1.12
C ILE A 131 -12.15 -6.29 -1.22
N LYS A 132 -13.16 -6.14 -2.10
CA LYS A 132 -14.16 -7.17 -2.38
C LYS A 132 -14.44 -7.25 -3.86
N ASP A 133 -14.36 -8.45 -4.42
CA ASP A 133 -14.87 -8.73 -5.76
C ASP A 133 -16.38 -8.95 -5.71
N PRO A 134 -17.19 -8.12 -6.38
CA PRO A 134 -18.64 -8.26 -6.36
C PRO A 134 -19.16 -9.51 -7.08
N VAL A 135 -18.34 -10.12 -7.95
CA VAL A 135 -18.73 -11.31 -8.73
C VAL A 135 -18.46 -12.60 -7.96
N SER A 136 -17.22 -12.80 -7.51
CA SER A 136 -16.85 -14.01 -6.76
C SER A 136 -17.15 -13.93 -5.26
N CYS A 137 -17.48 -12.72 -4.77
CA CYS A 137 -17.64 -12.42 -3.35
C CYS A 137 -16.37 -12.63 -2.49
N ARG A 138 -15.21 -12.86 -3.11
CA ARG A 138 -13.95 -12.93 -2.37
C ARG A 138 -13.65 -11.57 -1.76
N THR A 139 -13.19 -11.62 -0.51
CA THR A 139 -12.82 -10.41 0.25
C THR A 139 -11.42 -10.59 0.79
N MET A 140 -10.62 -9.52 0.75
CA MET A 140 -9.35 -9.42 1.45
C MET A 140 -9.38 -8.21 2.36
N GLU A 141 -8.98 -8.39 3.60
CA GLU A 141 -8.80 -7.33 4.57
C GLU A 141 -7.33 -7.18 4.91
N VAL A 142 -6.91 -5.96 5.12
CA VAL A 142 -5.55 -5.59 5.51
C VAL A 142 -5.58 -4.98 6.90
N TYR A 143 -4.81 -5.58 7.80
CA TYR A 143 -4.55 -5.06 9.14
C TYR A 143 -3.06 -4.78 9.27
N THR A 144 -2.69 -3.71 9.93
CA THR A 144 -1.28 -3.38 10.09
C THR A 144 -1.00 -2.60 11.37
N THR A 145 0.24 -2.70 11.85
CA THR A 145 0.80 -1.85 12.90
C THR A 145 1.37 -0.54 12.36
N GLU A 146 1.57 -0.46 11.04
CA GLU A 146 2.19 0.69 10.38
C GLU A 146 1.27 1.93 10.32
N PRO A 147 1.82 3.16 10.34
CA PRO A 147 1.03 4.40 10.28
C PRO A 147 0.50 4.72 8.89
N GLY A 148 1.08 4.15 7.85
CA GLY A 148 0.75 4.42 6.45
C GLY A 148 0.44 3.17 5.65
N LEU A 149 -0.27 3.37 4.55
CA LEU A 149 -0.60 2.35 3.57
C LEU A 149 -0.48 2.93 2.17
N GLN A 150 0.51 2.48 1.40
CA GLN A 150 0.56 2.77 -0.03
C GLN A 150 -0.48 1.92 -0.74
N MET A 151 -1.33 2.56 -1.52
CA MET A 151 -2.25 1.90 -2.44
C MET A 151 -1.77 2.13 -3.86
N TYR A 152 -1.30 1.06 -4.51
CA TYR A 152 -0.85 1.09 -5.90
C TYR A 152 -1.72 0.21 -6.77
N THR A 153 -2.26 0.76 -7.85
CA THR A 153 -3.26 0.09 -8.69
C THR A 153 -2.68 -0.59 -9.94
N GLY A 154 -1.41 -0.97 -9.90
CA GLY A 154 -0.79 -1.70 -11.01
C GLY A 154 -0.75 -0.89 -12.32
N ASN A 155 -0.53 0.42 -12.22
CA ASN A 155 -0.63 1.36 -13.33
C ASN A 155 0.36 1.09 -14.47
N PHE A 156 1.43 0.33 -14.19
CA PHE A 156 2.51 0.02 -15.15
C PHE A 156 2.62 -1.48 -15.46
N LEU A 157 1.60 -2.28 -15.15
CA LEU A 157 1.58 -3.75 -15.39
C LEU A 157 1.30 -4.15 -16.85
N GLU A 158 1.42 -3.29 -17.79
CA GLU A 158 0.99 -3.57 -19.17
C GLU A 158 1.88 -4.58 -19.88
N GLY A 159 1.28 -5.66 -20.40
CA GLY A 159 1.93 -6.66 -21.25
C GLY A 159 2.83 -7.66 -20.52
N ILE A 160 2.87 -7.66 -19.21
CA ILE A 160 3.70 -8.58 -18.42
C ILE A 160 3.17 -10.01 -18.57
N LYS A 161 4.07 -10.93 -18.93
CA LYS A 161 3.75 -12.35 -19.05
C LYS A 161 3.72 -13.02 -17.69
N GLY A 162 2.62 -13.69 -17.40
CA GLY A 162 2.43 -14.49 -16.20
C GLY A 162 2.50 -16.00 -16.46
N GLN A 163 2.18 -16.76 -15.42
CA GLN A 163 2.08 -18.23 -15.52
C GLN A 163 0.88 -18.65 -16.39
N HIS A 164 0.92 -19.86 -16.90
CA HIS A 164 -0.16 -20.47 -17.71
C HIS A 164 -0.60 -19.64 -18.93
N GLY A 165 0.31 -18.85 -19.50
CA GLY A 165 0.03 -18.02 -20.69
C GLY A 165 -0.76 -16.75 -20.39
N ALA A 166 -1.00 -16.41 -19.15
CA ALA A 166 -1.63 -15.15 -18.76
C ALA A 166 -0.79 -13.95 -19.22
N THR A 167 -1.46 -12.88 -19.59
CA THR A 167 -0.84 -11.58 -19.83
C THR A 167 -1.54 -10.56 -18.94
N PHE A 168 -0.78 -9.87 -18.12
CA PHE A 168 -1.32 -8.88 -17.20
C PHE A 168 -1.52 -7.55 -17.92
N PRO A 169 -2.76 -7.07 -18.05
CA PRO A 169 -3.02 -5.72 -18.54
C PRO A 169 -2.72 -4.70 -17.42
N ARG A 170 -2.65 -3.44 -17.81
CA ARG A 170 -2.66 -2.33 -16.86
C ARG A 170 -3.82 -2.48 -15.89
N ARG A 171 -3.58 -2.26 -14.60
CA ARG A 171 -4.61 -2.33 -13.54
C ARG A 171 -5.20 -3.73 -13.36
N SER A 172 -4.39 -4.76 -13.49
CA SER A 172 -4.83 -6.15 -13.25
C SER A 172 -4.68 -6.59 -11.80
N ALA A 173 -4.04 -5.80 -10.96
CA ALA A 173 -3.86 -6.07 -9.54
C ALA A 173 -3.71 -4.77 -8.74
N VAL A 174 -3.92 -4.86 -7.43
CA VAL A 174 -3.68 -3.78 -6.46
C VAL A 174 -2.63 -4.22 -5.44
N CYS A 175 -1.77 -3.28 -5.02
CA CYS A 175 -0.87 -3.46 -3.90
C CYS A 175 -1.34 -2.65 -2.70
N PHE A 176 -1.18 -3.22 -1.51
CA PHE A 176 -1.36 -2.54 -0.23
C PHE A 176 -0.06 -2.69 0.55
N GLU A 177 0.69 -1.61 0.63
CA GLU A 177 2.05 -1.60 1.16
C GLU A 177 2.04 -0.86 2.49
N ALA A 178 1.87 -1.61 3.56
CA ALA A 178 1.91 -1.06 4.92
C ALA A 178 3.34 -0.64 5.27
N GLN A 179 3.51 0.61 5.70
CA GLN A 179 4.84 1.21 5.90
C GLN A 179 4.77 2.50 6.72
N HIS A 180 5.91 2.99 7.17
CA HIS A 180 6.07 4.39 7.51
C HIS A 180 6.01 5.25 6.24
N PHE A 181 5.74 6.55 6.40
CA PHE A 181 5.53 7.44 5.25
C PHE A 181 6.77 7.50 4.36
N PRO A 182 6.60 7.44 3.02
CA PRO A 182 7.69 7.71 2.10
C PRO A 182 8.27 9.11 2.33
N ASP A 183 9.57 9.28 2.10
CA ASP A 183 10.34 10.52 2.35
C ASP A 183 10.47 10.92 3.85
N SER A 184 10.11 10.05 4.80
CA SER A 184 10.28 10.29 6.25
C SER A 184 11.68 10.74 6.65
N PRO A 185 12.80 10.25 6.05
CA PRO A 185 14.13 10.74 6.41
C PRO A 185 14.34 12.24 6.22
N ASN A 186 13.64 12.83 5.27
CA ASN A 186 13.75 14.26 4.92
C ASN A 186 12.64 15.13 5.54
N ARG A 187 11.68 14.53 6.24
CA ARG A 187 10.50 15.18 6.82
C ARG A 187 10.44 14.92 8.33
N SER A 188 10.96 15.82 9.13
CA SER A 188 11.06 15.62 10.58
C SER A 188 9.72 15.49 11.32
N TYR A 189 8.62 15.88 10.68
CA TYR A 189 7.25 15.77 11.19
C TYR A 189 6.51 14.49 10.74
N PHE A 190 7.13 13.68 9.87
CA PHE A 190 6.65 12.35 9.54
C PHE A 190 7.10 11.32 10.60
N PRO A 191 6.40 10.19 10.73
CA PRO A 191 6.83 9.11 11.61
C PRO A 191 8.29 8.71 11.35
N SER A 192 9.06 8.55 12.44
CA SER A 192 10.49 8.33 12.33
C SER A 192 10.83 6.92 11.86
N VAL A 193 11.68 6.82 10.86
CA VAL A 193 12.23 5.56 10.31
C VAL A 193 13.65 5.28 10.81
N ARG A 194 14.11 5.98 11.85
CA ARG A 194 15.45 5.81 12.43
C ARG A 194 15.47 4.60 13.34
N LEU A 195 16.47 3.75 13.14
CA LEU A 195 16.78 2.62 14.00
C LEU A 195 18.17 2.83 14.62
N LYS A 196 18.25 2.82 15.96
CA LYS A 196 19.50 2.96 16.70
C LYS A 196 20.05 1.59 17.10
N PRO A 197 21.37 1.52 17.40
CA PRO A 197 21.96 0.32 18.00
C PRO A 197 21.21 -0.07 19.28
N ARG A 198 20.92 -1.38 19.44
CA ARG A 198 20.15 -1.99 20.54
C ARG A 198 18.64 -1.76 20.50
N GLU A 199 18.14 -1.00 19.54
CA GLU A 199 16.71 -0.99 19.23
C GLU A 199 16.39 -2.12 18.25
N THR A 200 15.14 -2.55 18.26
CA THR A 200 14.59 -3.51 17.31
C THR A 200 13.41 -2.86 16.61
N TYR A 201 13.42 -2.92 15.26
CA TYR A 201 12.29 -2.58 14.43
C TYR A 201 11.36 -3.78 14.40
#